data_491a09f989b5ef35daf04ef5c59065aa
#
_entry.id   491a09f989b5ef35daf04ef5c59065aa
#
_cell.length_a   1.000
_cell.length_b   1.000
_cell.length_c   1.000
_cell.angle_alpha   90.00
_cell.angle_beta   90.00
_cell.angle_gamma   90.00
#
_symmetry.space_group_name_H-M   'P 1'
#
loop_
_entity.id
_entity.type
_entity.pdbx_description
1 polymer ?
#
loop_
_entity_poly.entity_id
_entity_poly.type
_entity_poly.pdbx_seq_one_letter_code
_entity_poly.pdbx_strand_id
1 'polypeptide(L)'
;EKFVYLFVGHWLQGELGQDRKNVGLLVKAFYEVFKNKSNAPALLLKASCGKGSKMDRREVLKRIYSIRKSVPGNKLPKVYLLHGDLSDVEMNELYNHPKIKSMVSATKGEGFGRPLLEFALTGKPTIATGWSGHTDFLNPKLTPIMGGKLSNIHPSAQQKDLLIEGSQWFDVDHGHLGHF
;
A
#
# COMPACT_ATOMS: atom_id res chain seq x y z
N GLU A 1 16.16 -12.48 2.45
CA GLU A 1 14.72 -12.40 2.13
C GLU A 1 14.48 -13.15 0.82
N LYS A 2 13.44 -13.99 0.79
CA LYS A 2 13.13 -14.75 -0.43
C LYS A 2 12.61 -13.85 -1.55
N PHE A 3 11.76 -12.89 -1.23
CA PHE A 3 11.18 -11.95 -2.19
C PHE A 3 10.65 -10.70 -1.49
N VAL A 4 10.24 -9.73 -2.29
CA VAL A 4 9.77 -8.43 -1.83
C VAL A 4 8.39 -8.15 -2.42
N TYR A 5 7.44 -7.76 -1.57
CA TYR A 5 6.22 -7.07 -1.98
C TYR A 5 6.53 -5.59 -2.21
N LEU A 6 5.95 -5.01 -3.25
CA LEU A 6 6.08 -3.59 -3.56
C LEU A 6 4.76 -2.87 -3.28
N PHE A 7 4.84 -1.68 -2.70
CA PHE A 7 3.78 -0.68 -2.68
C PHE A 7 4.31 0.59 -3.33
N VAL A 8 3.48 1.25 -4.16
CA VAL A 8 3.80 2.56 -4.76
C VAL A 8 2.66 3.54 -4.52
N GLY A 9 2.95 4.68 -3.90
CA GLY A 9 1.95 5.71 -3.67
C GLY A 9 2.31 6.71 -2.58
N HIS A 10 1.46 7.74 -2.42
CA HIS A 10 1.62 8.71 -1.35
C HIS A 10 0.95 8.25 -0.06
N TRP A 11 1.57 8.57 1.06
CA TRP A 11 1.01 8.37 2.41
C TRP A 11 0.74 9.74 3.04
N LEU A 12 -0.31 10.41 2.54
CA LEU A 12 -0.57 11.81 2.86
C LEU A 12 -1.03 12.02 4.30
N GLN A 13 -1.90 11.16 4.84
CA GLN A 13 -2.44 11.27 6.20
C GLN A 13 -1.76 10.29 7.15
N GLY A 14 -1.67 10.67 8.43
CA GLY A 14 -0.85 9.96 9.41
C GLY A 14 -1.53 8.85 10.19
N GLU A 15 -2.83 8.97 10.45
CA GLU A 15 -3.52 8.03 11.31
C GLU A 15 -3.93 6.74 10.58
N LEU A 16 -3.97 5.66 11.35
CA LEU A 16 -4.31 4.34 10.83
C LEU A 16 -5.77 4.32 10.33
N GLY A 17 -5.95 3.94 9.08
CA GLY A 17 -7.28 3.83 8.48
C GLY A 17 -7.87 5.15 7.93
N GLN A 18 -7.19 6.29 8.10
CA GLN A 18 -7.63 7.58 7.57
C GLN A 18 -6.92 7.99 6.27
N ASP A 19 -5.96 7.21 5.85
CA ASP A 19 -5.22 7.40 4.62
C ASP A 19 -5.94 6.72 3.44
N ARG A 20 -6.18 7.46 2.35
CA ARG A 20 -6.84 6.94 1.15
C ARG A 20 -6.09 5.74 0.55
N LYS A 21 -4.78 5.76 0.55
CA LYS A 21 -3.95 4.63 0.08
C LYS A 21 -3.84 3.50 1.09
N ASN A 22 -4.32 3.73 2.32
CA ASN A 22 -4.38 2.74 3.40
C ASN A 22 -3.03 2.10 3.77
N VAL A 23 -1.96 2.89 3.62
CA VAL A 23 -0.58 2.41 3.79
C VAL A 23 -0.30 1.94 5.20
N GLY A 24 -0.83 2.67 6.19
CA GLY A 24 -0.67 2.33 7.60
C GLY A 24 -1.24 0.94 7.92
N LEU A 25 -2.45 0.65 7.41
CA LEU A 25 -3.08 -0.65 7.58
C LEU A 25 -2.31 -1.75 6.86
N LEU A 26 -1.86 -1.50 5.62
CA LEU A 26 -1.05 -2.44 4.86
C LEU A 26 0.24 -2.81 5.63
N VAL A 27 0.96 -1.82 6.17
CA VAL A 27 2.18 -2.05 6.95
C VAL A 27 1.87 -2.84 8.23
N LYS A 28 0.79 -2.51 8.94
CA LYS A 28 0.36 -3.22 10.14
C LYS A 28 0.03 -4.68 9.83
N ALA A 29 -0.82 -4.93 8.84
CA ALA A 29 -1.19 -6.27 8.40
C ALA A 29 0.03 -7.09 7.98
N PHE A 30 0.96 -6.47 7.23
CA PHE A 30 2.20 -7.13 6.83
C PHE A 30 3.05 -7.58 8.04
N TYR A 31 3.18 -6.74 9.06
CA TYR A 31 3.85 -7.14 10.30
C TYR A 31 3.11 -8.28 11.00
N GLU A 32 1.78 -8.21 11.11
CA GLU A 32 0.97 -9.21 11.81
C GLU A 32 1.01 -10.58 11.13
N VAL A 33 0.93 -10.61 9.80
CA VAL A 33 0.93 -11.85 9.01
C VAL A 33 2.28 -12.55 9.03
N PHE A 34 3.36 -11.77 8.98
CA PHE A 34 4.72 -12.32 8.84
C PHE A 34 5.54 -12.29 10.14
N LYS A 35 4.96 -11.85 11.27
CA LYS A 35 5.66 -11.93 12.58
C LYS A 35 6.06 -13.35 12.91
N ASN A 36 7.23 -13.48 13.51
CA ASN A 36 7.82 -14.75 13.99
C ASN A 36 8.07 -15.81 12.90
N LYS A 37 7.89 -15.48 11.61
CA LYS A 37 8.24 -16.40 10.51
C LYS A 37 9.72 -16.33 10.20
N SER A 38 10.38 -17.48 10.05
CA SER A 38 11.81 -17.57 9.77
C SER A 38 12.18 -17.03 8.39
N ASN A 39 11.33 -17.26 7.39
CA ASN A 39 11.52 -16.92 5.99
C ASN A 39 10.51 -15.85 5.52
N ALA A 40 10.27 -14.83 6.34
CA ALA A 40 9.37 -13.74 5.97
C ALA A 40 9.87 -13.01 4.71
N PRO A 41 8.96 -12.60 3.80
CA PRO A 41 9.27 -11.65 2.74
C PRO A 41 9.58 -10.27 3.32
N ALA A 42 10.00 -9.35 2.46
CA ALA A 42 10.05 -7.92 2.81
C ALA A 42 8.94 -7.14 2.12
N LEU A 43 8.62 -5.98 2.66
CA LEU A 43 7.77 -4.97 2.03
C LEU A 43 8.62 -3.76 1.67
N LEU A 44 8.62 -3.36 0.41
CA LEU A 44 9.22 -2.12 -0.06
C LEU A 44 8.14 -1.08 -0.31
N LEU A 45 8.19 0.02 0.39
CA LEU A 45 7.33 1.17 0.20
C LEU A 45 8.06 2.20 -0.67
N LYS A 46 7.64 2.38 -1.93
CA LYS A 46 7.97 3.56 -2.72
C LYS A 46 6.96 4.63 -2.36
N ALA A 47 7.27 5.43 -1.34
CA ALA A 47 6.29 6.29 -0.71
C ALA A 47 6.88 7.63 -0.23
N SER A 48 5.99 8.66 -0.19
CA SER A 48 6.23 9.97 0.41
C SER A 48 4.93 10.51 1.03
N CYS A 49 5.02 11.54 1.85
CA CYS A 49 3.85 12.31 2.29
C CYS A 49 3.46 13.44 1.31
N GLY A 50 3.92 13.37 0.06
CA GLY A 50 3.63 14.33 -1.00
C GLY A 50 4.74 15.33 -1.30
N LYS A 51 5.86 15.26 -0.56
CA LYS A 51 7.04 16.12 -0.77
C LYS A 51 8.30 15.25 -0.75
N GLY A 52 9.27 15.53 -1.62
CA GLY A 52 10.54 14.79 -1.69
C GLY A 52 11.59 15.21 -0.66
N SER A 53 11.21 15.87 0.44
CA SER A 53 12.15 16.45 1.40
C SER A 53 12.68 15.44 2.43
N LYS A 54 13.80 15.77 3.08
CA LYS A 54 14.34 15.00 4.20
C LYS A 54 13.37 14.92 5.38
N MET A 55 12.56 15.98 5.60
CA MET A 55 11.54 15.99 6.66
C MET A 55 10.40 15.02 6.35
N ASP A 56 9.95 15.01 5.11
CA ASP A 56 8.95 14.08 4.60
C ASP A 56 9.41 12.62 4.82
N ARG A 57 10.64 12.31 4.43
CA ARG A 57 11.24 10.98 4.65
C ARG A 57 11.23 10.59 6.14
N ARG A 58 11.60 11.52 7.03
CA ARG A 58 11.59 11.28 8.48
C ARG A 58 10.18 10.99 8.99
N GLU A 59 9.19 11.69 8.48
CA GLU A 59 7.79 11.49 8.86
C GLU A 59 7.30 10.09 8.45
N VAL A 60 7.57 9.65 7.22
CA VAL A 60 7.22 8.29 6.78
C VAL A 60 7.90 7.24 7.66
N LEU A 61 9.19 7.40 7.95
CA LEU A 61 9.92 6.47 8.82
C LEU A 61 9.36 6.44 10.24
N LYS A 62 8.96 7.59 10.80
CA LYS A 62 8.32 7.69 12.11
C LYS A 62 7.01 6.89 12.15
N ARG A 63 6.17 7.00 11.10
CA ARG A 63 4.93 6.23 10.97
C ARG A 63 5.20 4.72 10.92
N ILE A 64 6.13 4.28 10.07
CA ILE A 64 6.54 2.86 10.00
C ILE A 64 6.99 2.37 11.37
N TYR A 65 7.83 3.13 12.06
CA TYR A 65 8.35 2.77 13.38
C TYR A 65 7.26 2.70 14.46
N SER A 66 6.31 3.64 14.44
CA SER A 66 5.16 3.64 15.36
C SER A 66 4.31 2.38 15.17
N ILE A 67 3.99 2.02 13.92
CA ILE A 67 3.25 0.80 13.61
C ILE A 67 4.05 -0.44 14.04
N ARG A 68 5.34 -0.48 13.75
CA ARG A 68 6.21 -1.58 14.18
C ARG A 68 6.16 -1.80 15.69
N LYS A 69 6.16 -0.72 16.48
CA LYS A 69 6.08 -0.81 17.95
C LYS A 69 4.72 -1.31 18.44
N SER A 70 3.65 -1.07 17.71
CA SER A 70 2.29 -1.49 18.08
C SER A 70 2.01 -2.97 17.84
N VAL A 71 2.85 -3.65 17.04
CA VAL A 71 2.68 -5.08 16.74
C VAL A 71 3.56 -5.93 17.66
N PRO A 72 2.97 -6.75 18.54
CA PRO A 72 3.75 -7.63 19.42
C PRO A 72 4.37 -8.77 18.61
N GLY A 73 5.63 -9.06 18.87
CA GLY A 73 6.36 -10.17 18.23
C GLY A 73 7.86 -10.09 18.49
N ASN A 74 8.50 -11.24 18.61
CA ASN A 74 9.95 -11.29 18.83
C ASN A 74 10.74 -11.03 17.54
N LYS A 75 10.16 -11.39 16.40
CA LYS A 75 10.77 -11.19 15.07
C LYS A 75 9.74 -10.64 14.11
N LEU A 76 9.94 -9.42 13.67
CA LEU A 76 9.08 -8.77 12.67
C LEU A 76 9.76 -8.78 11.29
N PRO A 77 8.99 -8.91 10.18
CA PRO A 77 9.51 -8.81 8.83
C PRO A 77 10.12 -7.45 8.56
N LYS A 78 10.92 -7.32 7.51
CA LYS A 78 11.53 -6.05 7.14
C LYS A 78 10.58 -5.22 6.27
N VAL A 79 10.47 -3.94 6.61
CA VAL A 79 9.80 -2.93 5.79
C VAL A 79 10.84 -1.87 5.43
N TYR A 80 11.03 -1.66 4.13
CA TYR A 80 11.96 -0.69 3.57
C TYR A 80 11.23 0.50 3.00
N LEU A 81 11.86 1.65 3.03
CA LEU A 81 11.37 2.87 2.40
C LEU A 81 12.30 3.29 1.27
N LEU A 82 11.76 3.37 0.05
CA LEU A 82 12.35 4.05 -1.09
C LEU A 82 11.67 5.40 -1.23
N HIS A 83 12.37 6.46 -0.84
CA HIS A 83 11.84 7.82 -0.79
C HIS A 83 12.52 8.71 -1.84
N GLY A 84 11.79 9.65 -2.35
CA GLY A 84 12.24 10.56 -3.42
C GLY A 84 11.61 10.20 -4.77
N ASP A 85 11.83 11.06 -5.74
CA ASP A 85 11.33 10.85 -7.08
C ASP A 85 12.25 9.91 -7.86
N LEU A 86 11.65 9.12 -8.71
CA LEU A 86 12.32 8.25 -9.68
C LEU A 86 11.86 8.66 -11.07
N SER A 87 12.77 8.62 -12.04
CA SER A 87 12.45 8.74 -13.45
C SER A 87 11.62 7.54 -13.93
N ASP A 88 11.00 7.66 -15.09
CA ASP A 88 10.22 6.55 -15.68
C ASP A 88 11.11 5.32 -15.93
N VAL A 89 12.38 5.50 -16.28
CA VAL A 89 13.35 4.41 -16.45
C VAL A 89 13.61 3.71 -15.12
N GLU A 90 13.89 4.45 -14.05
CA GLU A 90 14.12 3.90 -12.71
C GLU A 90 12.86 3.23 -12.14
N MET A 91 11.67 3.77 -12.42
CA MET A 91 10.41 3.12 -12.05
C MET A 91 10.22 1.80 -12.79
N ASN A 92 10.53 1.75 -14.09
CA ASN A 92 10.47 0.52 -14.86
C ASN A 92 11.48 -0.52 -14.36
N GLU A 93 12.70 -0.13 -14.02
CA GLU A 93 13.69 -1.01 -13.41
C GLU A 93 13.23 -1.53 -12.04
N LEU A 94 12.61 -0.67 -11.23
CA LEU A 94 12.03 -1.06 -9.95
C LEU A 94 10.95 -2.13 -10.15
N TYR A 95 9.99 -1.91 -11.05
CA TYR A 95 8.92 -2.87 -11.32
C TYR A 95 9.43 -4.21 -11.83
N ASN A 96 10.47 -4.20 -12.67
CA ASN A 96 11.07 -5.39 -13.25
C ASN A 96 12.12 -6.05 -12.34
N HIS A 97 12.50 -5.43 -11.24
CA HIS A 97 13.53 -5.95 -10.35
C HIS A 97 13.26 -7.42 -9.93
N PRO A 98 14.24 -8.33 -10.04
CA PRO A 98 14.02 -9.78 -9.87
C PRO A 98 13.57 -10.19 -8.45
N LYS A 99 13.89 -9.41 -7.43
CA LYS A 99 13.41 -9.66 -6.05
C LYS A 99 11.97 -9.19 -5.81
N ILE A 100 11.46 -8.26 -6.60
CA ILE A 100 10.06 -7.81 -6.50
C ILE A 100 9.18 -8.82 -7.22
N LYS A 101 8.36 -9.53 -6.47
CA LYS A 101 7.52 -10.61 -6.99
C LYS A 101 6.05 -10.28 -7.07
N SER A 102 5.59 -9.30 -6.29
CA SER A 102 4.20 -8.88 -6.29
C SER A 102 4.08 -7.42 -5.88
N MET A 103 3.06 -6.74 -6.39
CA MET A 103 2.61 -5.44 -5.88
C MET A 103 1.37 -5.62 -5.02
N VAL A 104 1.26 -4.85 -3.96
CA VAL A 104 0.10 -4.86 -3.08
C VAL A 104 -0.40 -3.44 -2.83
N SER A 105 -1.71 -3.23 -2.97
CA SER A 105 -2.36 -1.94 -2.73
C SER A 105 -3.71 -2.13 -2.03
N ALA A 106 -3.78 -1.74 -0.78
CA ALA A 106 -5.01 -1.74 0.02
C ALA A 106 -5.78 -0.41 -0.12
N THR A 107 -5.68 0.24 -1.28
CA THR A 107 -6.27 1.55 -1.53
C THR A 107 -7.78 1.57 -1.32
N LYS A 108 -8.28 2.65 -0.76
CA LYS A 108 -9.73 2.89 -0.56
C LYS A 108 -10.42 3.44 -1.81
N GLY A 109 -9.64 3.85 -2.81
CA GLY A 109 -10.11 4.32 -4.11
C GLY A 109 -9.01 4.95 -4.96
N GLU A 110 -9.09 4.71 -6.24
CA GLU A 110 -8.20 5.25 -7.28
C GLU A 110 -9.02 5.89 -8.39
N GLY A 111 -8.60 7.04 -8.88
CA GLY A 111 -9.19 7.57 -10.11
C GLY A 111 -8.91 6.62 -11.29
N PHE A 112 -7.66 6.24 -11.47
CA PHE A 112 -7.24 5.28 -12.48
C PHE A 112 -6.37 4.16 -11.89
N GLY A 113 -5.37 4.52 -11.07
CA GLY A 113 -4.43 3.54 -10.50
C GLY A 113 -3.21 3.26 -11.39
N ARG A 114 -2.61 4.31 -11.97
CA ARG A 114 -1.44 4.20 -12.88
C ARG A 114 -0.34 3.24 -12.38
N PRO A 115 0.11 3.30 -11.11
CA PRO A 115 1.14 2.36 -10.63
C PRO A 115 0.72 0.89 -10.68
N LEU A 116 -0.58 0.61 -10.48
CA LEU A 116 -1.12 -0.75 -10.56
C LEU A 116 -1.12 -1.26 -12.00
N LEU A 117 -1.48 -0.40 -12.98
CA LEU A 117 -1.42 -0.75 -14.38
C LEU A 117 0.02 -1.00 -14.82
N GLU A 118 0.93 -0.06 -14.52
CA GLU A 118 2.34 -0.16 -14.89
C GLU A 118 2.97 -1.45 -14.35
N PHE A 119 2.67 -1.80 -13.10
CA PHE A 119 3.17 -3.04 -12.52
C PHE A 119 2.52 -4.29 -13.15
N ALA A 120 1.23 -4.28 -13.39
CA ALA A 120 0.52 -5.41 -14.01
C ALA A 120 1.08 -5.75 -15.40
N LEU A 121 1.54 -4.76 -16.15
CA LEU A 121 2.20 -4.95 -17.45
C LEU A 121 3.51 -5.75 -17.37
N THR A 122 4.11 -5.87 -16.19
CA THR A 122 5.27 -6.76 -15.99
C THR A 122 4.92 -8.25 -15.98
N GLY A 123 3.63 -8.58 -15.96
CA GLY A 123 3.13 -9.96 -15.81
C GLY A 123 3.25 -10.52 -14.38
N LYS A 124 3.70 -9.72 -13.41
CA LYS A 124 3.81 -10.16 -12.01
C LYS A 124 2.47 -9.99 -11.28
N PRO A 125 2.18 -10.81 -10.26
CA PRO A 125 0.96 -10.72 -9.47
C PRO A 125 0.75 -9.34 -8.85
N THR A 126 -0.44 -8.78 -9.06
CA THR A 126 -0.88 -7.52 -8.45
C THR A 126 -2.03 -7.80 -7.51
N ILE A 127 -1.90 -7.48 -6.23
CA ILE A 127 -2.93 -7.66 -5.21
C ILE A 127 -3.57 -6.29 -4.97
N ALA A 128 -4.86 -6.16 -5.19
CA ALA A 128 -5.56 -4.87 -5.09
C ALA A 128 -6.97 -5.02 -4.52
N THR A 129 -7.56 -3.90 -4.12
CA THR A 129 -8.97 -3.85 -3.70
C THR A 129 -9.92 -4.01 -4.90
N GLY A 130 -11.08 -4.59 -4.66
CA GLY A 130 -12.08 -4.88 -5.71
C GLY A 130 -12.99 -3.70 -6.04
N TRP A 131 -12.53 -2.46 -5.94
CA TRP A 131 -13.37 -1.28 -6.15
C TRP A 131 -12.59 -0.08 -6.69
N SER A 132 -13.23 0.70 -7.56
CA SER A 132 -12.73 1.94 -8.16
C SER A 132 -11.91 1.73 -9.44
N GLY A 133 -11.35 2.80 -10.02
CA GLY A 133 -10.87 2.85 -11.40
C GLY A 133 -9.85 1.78 -11.83
N HIS A 134 -9.09 1.21 -10.92
CA HIS A 134 -8.16 0.13 -11.28
C HIS A 134 -8.86 -1.21 -11.60
N THR A 135 -10.13 -1.37 -11.25
CA THR A 135 -10.91 -2.57 -11.61
C THR A 135 -11.22 -2.66 -13.09
N ASP A 136 -11.09 -1.56 -13.82
CA ASP A 136 -11.33 -1.52 -15.27
C ASP A 136 -10.27 -2.32 -16.06
N PHE A 137 -9.06 -2.45 -15.52
CA PHE A 137 -7.96 -3.16 -16.18
C PHE A 137 -7.43 -4.37 -15.39
N LEU A 138 -7.67 -4.48 -14.09
CA LEU A 138 -7.30 -5.64 -13.30
C LEU A 138 -8.36 -6.74 -13.41
N ASN A 139 -8.05 -7.78 -14.19
CA ASN A 139 -8.96 -8.92 -14.34
C ASN A 139 -9.02 -9.73 -13.03
N PRO A 140 -10.19 -9.85 -12.37
CA PRO A 140 -10.33 -10.58 -11.11
C PRO A 140 -10.05 -12.09 -11.21
N LYS A 141 -10.04 -12.65 -12.42
CA LYS A 141 -9.61 -14.05 -12.64
C LYS A 141 -8.09 -14.23 -12.59
N LEU A 142 -7.33 -13.17 -12.78
CA LEU A 142 -5.86 -13.18 -12.82
C LEU A 142 -5.23 -12.40 -11.66
N THR A 143 -6.02 -11.56 -11.01
CA THR A 143 -5.57 -10.65 -9.95
C THR A 143 -6.22 -11.05 -8.63
N PRO A 144 -5.46 -11.34 -7.57
CA PRO A 144 -6.00 -11.50 -6.25
C PRO A 144 -6.69 -10.21 -5.79
N ILE A 145 -8.01 -10.28 -5.59
CA ILE A 145 -8.83 -9.13 -5.25
C ILE A 145 -9.21 -9.18 -3.77
N MET A 146 -8.85 -8.13 -3.04
CA MET A 146 -9.26 -7.95 -1.64
C MET A 146 -10.70 -7.47 -1.58
N GLY A 147 -11.55 -8.21 -0.87
CA GLY A 147 -12.93 -7.83 -0.57
C GLY A 147 -13.02 -6.74 0.50
N GLY A 148 -14.20 -6.18 0.64
CA GLY A 148 -14.48 -5.14 1.63
C GLY A 148 -15.87 -4.55 1.43
N LYS A 149 -16.10 -3.37 1.97
CA LYS A 149 -17.37 -2.63 1.87
C LYS A 149 -17.15 -1.15 1.70
N LEU A 150 -18.13 -0.45 1.12
CA LEU A 150 -18.16 1.01 1.13
C LEU A 150 -18.52 1.52 2.52
N SER A 151 -17.81 2.53 2.97
CA SER A 151 -18.06 3.24 4.22
C SER A 151 -17.89 4.74 4.03
N ASN A 152 -18.57 5.52 4.87
CA ASN A 152 -18.47 6.97 4.83
C ASN A 152 -17.04 7.41 5.20
N ILE A 153 -16.58 8.45 4.51
CA ILE A 153 -15.27 9.04 4.78
C ILE A 153 -15.31 9.70 6.16
N HIS A 154 -14.32 9.35 7.00
CA HIS A 154 -14.19 9.97 8.31
C HIS A 154 -14.02 11.49 8.18
N PRO A 155 -14.68 12.33 9.02
CA PRO A 155 -14.61 13.78 8.93
C PRO A 155 -13.18 14.34 8.88
N SER A 156 -12.22 13.75 9.60
CA SER A 156 -10.82 14.17 9.60
C SER A 156 -10.08 13.91 8.26
N ALA A 157 -10.65 13.08 7.38
CA ALA A 157 -10.10 12.77 6.06
C ALA A 157 -10.80 13.55 4.94
N GLN A 158 -11.85 14.30 5.26
CA GLN A 158 -12.54 15.13 4.30
C GLN A 158 -11.65 16.28 3.83
N GLN A 159 -11.71 16.55 2.55
CA GLN A 159 -11.00 17.65 1.91
C GLN A 159 -12.00 18.46 1.08
N LYS A 160 -12.00 19.77 1.31
CA LYS A 160 -12.86 20.69 0.57
C LYS A 160 -12.72 20.43 -0.92
N ASP A 161 -13.85 20.35 -1.62
CA ASP A 161 -13.97 20.17 -3.08
C ASP A 161 -13.42 18.83 -3.65
N LEU A 162 -12.96 17.91 -2.79
CA LEU A 162 -12.42 16.61 -3.19
C LEU A 162 -13.09 15.43 -2.50
N LEU A 163 -13.11 15.45 -1.18
CA LEU A 163 -13.70 14.42 -0.33
C LEU A 163 -14.72 15.09 0.58
N ILE A 164 -15.92 15.31 0.05
CA ILE A 164 -17.02 16.05 0.69
C ILE A 164 -17.81 15.13 1.64
N GLU A 165 -18.62 15.74 2.47
CA GLU A 165 -19.59 15.04 3.33
C GLU A 165 -20.49 14.11 2.50
N GLY A 166 -20.74 12.91 3.00
CA GLY A 166 -21.51 11.88 2.30
C GLY A 166 -20.73 11.07 1.27
N SER A 167 -19.50 11.45 0.94
CA SER A 167 -18.63 10.64 0.09
C SER A 167 -18.24 9.34 0.78
N GLN A 168 -18.08 8.29 -0.03
CA GLN A 168 -17.70 6.96 0.43
C GLN A 168 -16.39 6.51 -0.20
N TRP A 169 -15.69 5.66 0.52
CA TRP A 169 -14.54 4.92 0.04
C TRP A 169 -14.61 3.45 0.45
N PHE A 170 -13.75 2.64 -0.12
CA PHE A 170 -13.74 1.21 0.11
C PHE A 170 -12.86 0.85 1.32
N ASP A 171 -13.47 0.27 2.34
CA ASP A 171 -12.75 -0.31 3.47
C ASP A 171 -12.53 -1.80 3.25
N VAL A 172 -11.26 -2.17 3.18
CA VAL A 172 -10.80 -3.54 2.99
C VAL A 172 -11.18 -4.40 4.19
N ASP A 173 -11.64 -5.61 3.94
CA ASP A 173 -11.75 -6.63 4.96
C ASP A 173 -10.34 -7.02 5.47
N HIS A 174 -10.13 -6.80 6.77
CA HIS A 174 -8.84 -7.09 7.41
C HIS A 174 -8.46 -8.58 7.34
N GLY A 175 -9.44 -9.48 7.33
CA GLY A 175 -9.22 -10.90 7.14
C GLY A 175 -8.59 -11.20 5.78
N HIS A 176 -9.04 -10.55 4.72
CA HIS A 176 -8.51 -10.73 3.36
C HIS A 176 -7.06 -10.25 3.22
N LEU A 177 -6.66 -9.19 3.92
CA LEU A 177 -5.25 -8.74 3.91
C LEU A 177 -4.27 -9.81 4.43
N GLY A 178 -4.74 -10.77 5.21
CA GLY A 178 -3.92 -11.85 5.76
C GLY A 178 -3.87 -13.11 4.91
N HIS A 179 -4.72 -13.24 3.89
CA HIS A 179 -4.81 -14.44 3.05
C HIS A 179 -3.86 -14.41 1.84
N PHE A 180 -3.37 -13.24 1.42
CA PHE A 180 -2.44 -13.05 0.31
C PHE A 180 -1.01 -12.84 0.80
#